data_6e5f631078072d5b287c7d1c0b409c07
#
_entry.id   6e5f631078072d5b287c7d1c0b409c07
#
_cell.length_a   1.000
_cell.length_b   1.000
_cell.length_c   1.000
_cell.angle_alpha   90.00
_cell.angle_beta   90.00
_cell.angle_gamma   90.00
#
_symmetry.space_group_name_H-M   'P 1'
#
loop_
_entity.id
_entity.type
_entity.pdbx_description
1 polymer ?
#
loop_
_entity_poly.entity_id
_entity_poly.type
_entity_poly.pdbx_seq_one_letter_code
_entity_poly.pdbx_strand_id
1 'polypeptide(L)'
;MFGKKSSIIGLDIGSHAVKIVQLQESKGTYRLKNLGISQLPPSVIVEGAIKDPEAVQAAIKKLVNNLKIKAKGVATSIAGWSVIIKKVDLPQMSEEELAENIQLEAEQYIPFNVEDVNIDFQILGSSPEKTDRMEVVLVAAKKEVIDDYVNLIRKAGLSPQVVDVDFFALENAFEANYDATESGGVALVDIGATKMNINVLKNGVSMFNRDASIGGFQITEDIQQRFDLEYEDAEKVKLGMSSEKVPVQDLEAIFVSAATGWSTEVKRAIDFFYATYPEETIGQILLSGGSSRLPGLDALFNKDTNIPVAHLNPLAKIDFDTKVFDQQYVDYIAPQVAVAVGLALRRVGDK
;
A
#
# COMPACT_ATOMS: atom_id res chain seq x y z
N MET A 1 28.50 23.49 6.69
CA MET A 1 27.08 23.71 6.31
C MET A 1 26.43 22.33 6.24
N PHE A 2 25.70 21.92 7.26
CA PHE A 2 24.90 20.70 7.18
C PHE A 2 23.73 21.00 6.24
N GLY A 3 23.78 20.46 5.01
CA GLY A 3 22.69 20.57 4.07
C GLY A 3 21.42 19.99 4.72
N LYS A 4 20.33 20.77 4.77
CA LYS A 4 18.99 20.23 5.06
C LYS A 4 18.77 19.08 4.08
N LYS A 5 18.75 17.83 4.56
CA LYS A 5 18.33 16.70 3.74
C LYS A 5 16.97 17.07 3.13
N SER A 6 16.90 17.04 1.82
CA SER A 6 15.65 17.33 1.06
C SER A 6 14.61 16.30 1.51
N SER A 7 13.51 16.76 2.11
CA SER A 7 12.43 15.85 2.48
C SER A 7 11.73 15.38 1.21
N ILE A 8 11.62 14.08 1.02
CA ILE A 8 10.83 13.46 -0.05
C ILE A 8 9.36 13.54 0.31
N ILE A 9 8.50 13.71 -0.71
CA ILE A 9 7.06 13.64 -0.60
C ILE A 9 6.65 12.19 -0.86
N GLY A 10 5.93 11.56 0.04
CA GLY A 10 5.21 10.32 -0.24
C GLY A 10 3.96 10.62 -1.04
N LEU A 11 3.87 10.10 -2.25
CA LEU A 11 2.76 10.28 -3.17
C LEU A 11 2.15 8.91 -3.51
N ASP A 12 1.03 8.61 -2.89
CA ASP A 12 0.22 7.43 -3.20
C ASP A 12 -0.85 7.81 -4.23
N ILE A 13 -0.81 7.15 -5.39
CA ILE A 13 -1.75 7.32 -6.50
C ILE A 13 -2.66 6.10 -6.55
N GLY A 14 -3.69 6.11 -5.72
CA GLY A 14 -4.69 5.03 -5.67
C GLY A 14 -5.85 5.24 -6.63
N SER A 15 -6.64 4.19 -6.88
CA SER A 15 -7.76 4.21 -7.85
C SER A 15 -8.93 5.14 -7.47
N HIS A 16 -9.07 5.49 -6.18
CA HIS A 16 -10.12 6.41 -5.70
C HIS A 16 -9.58 7.80 -5.33
N ALA A 17 -8.34 7.90 -4.91
CA ALA A 17 -7.77 9.16 -4.44
C ALA A 17 -6.24 9.19 -4.57
N VAL A 18 -5.73 10.39 -4.80
CA VAL A 18 -4.32 10.72 -4.62
C VAL A 18 -4.10 11.19 -3.18
N LYS A 19 -3.04 10.68 -2.54
CA LYS A 19 -2.67 11.04 -1.17
C LYS A 19 -1.25 11.57 -1.15
N ILE A 20 -1.02 12.59 -0.36
CA ILE A 20 0.31 13.18 -0.16
C ILE A 20 0.61 13.23 1.32
N VAL A 21 1.78 12.71 1.69
CA VAL A 21 2.38 12.87 3.01
C VAL A 21 3.77 13.48 2.86
N GLN A 22 4.10 14.45 3.70
CA GLN A 22 5.45 14.98 3.83
C GLN A 22 5.89 14.92 5.28
N LEU A 23 7.00 14.23 5.51
CA LEU A 23 7.63 14.12 6.82
C LEU A 23 8.90 14.96 6.89
N GLN A 24 9.20 15.45 8.06
CA GLN A 24 10.49 16.07 8.40
C GLN A 24 11.21 15.19 9.41
N GLU A 25 12.39 14.72 9.04
CA GLU A 25 13.27 14.02 9.97
C GLU A 25 14.09 15.02 10.80
N SER A 26 14.19 14.72 12.09
CA SER A 26 15.08 15.43 13.02
C SER A 26 15.59 14.45 14.09
N LYS A 27 16.89 14.18 14.10
CA LYS A 27 17.55 13.32 15.11
C LYS A 27 16.94 11.92 15.25
N GLY A 28 16.55 11.32 14.12
CA GLY A 28 15.95 9.97 14.10
C GLY A 28 14.46 9.93 14.44
N THR A 29 13.81 11.07 14.68
CA THR A 29 12.36 11.17 14.84
C THR A 29 11.74 11.84 13.63
N TYR A 30 10.48 11.51 13.35
CA TYR A 30 9.73 12.09 12.23
C TYR A 30 8.64 13.02 12.74
N ARG A 31 8.40 14.09 11.98
CA ARG A 31 7.30 15.01 12.22
C ARG A 31 6.50 15.24 10.95
N LEU A 32 5.18 15.11 11.05
CA LEU A 32 4.26 15.39 9.95
C LEU A 32 4.28 16.89 9.60
N LYS A 33 4.50 17.19 8.32
CA LYS A 33 4.52 18.55 7.77
C LYS A 33 3.33 18.85 6.89
N ASN A 34 3.00 17.93 6.02
CA ASN A 34 1.86 18.03 5.14
C ASN A 34 1.17 16.67 5.02
N LEU A 35 -0.16 16.72 4.95
CA LEU A 35 -1.03 15.59 4.76
C LEU A 35 -2.24 16.05 3.96
N GLY A 36 -2.58 15.34 2.90
CA GLY A 36 -3.75 15.68 2.09
C GLY A 36 -4.19 14.54 1.20
N ILE A 37 -5.47 14.55 0.91
CA ILE A 37 -6.16 13.57 0.06
C ILE A 37 -6.97 14.35 -0.97
N SER A 38 -6.93 13.92 -2.23
CA SER A 38 -7.76 14.42 -3.31
C SER A 38 -8.43 13.26 -4.01
N GLN A 39 -9.75 13.22 -3.98
CA GLN A 39 -10.51 12.18 -4.70
C GLN A 39 -10.29 12.29 -6.21
N LEU A 40 -10.36 11.14 -6.86
CA LEU A 40 -10.34 10.98 -8.31
C LEU A 40 -11.73 10.56 -8.80
N PRO A 41 -12.12 10.95 -10.01
CA PRO A 41 -13.30 10.37 -10.67
C PRO A 41 -13.17 8.84 -10.80
N PRO A 42 -14.29 8.11 -10.92
CA PRO A 42 -14.25 6.67 -11.13
C PRO A 42 -13.54 6.33 -12.45
N SER A 43 -12.95 5.14 -12.49
CA SER A 43 -12.28 4.58 -13.69
C SER A 43 -11.08 5.36 -14.22
N VAL A 44 -10.59 6.37 -13.52
CA VAL A 44 -9.36 7.10 -13.86
C VAL A 44 -8.12 6.21 -13.77
N ILE A 45 -8.12 5.27 -12.82
CA ILE A 45 -7.12 4.22 -12.68
C ILE A 45 -7.83 2.87 -12.60
N VAL A 46 -7.51 1.98 -13.51
CA VAL A 46 -8.08 0.64 -13.60
C VAL A 46 -6.96 -0.38 -13.56
N GLU A 47 -7.01 -1.28 -12.57
CA GLU A 47 -5.98 -2.33 -12.37
C GLU A 47 -4.54 -1.78 -12.34
N GLY A 48 -4.34 -0.60 -11.76
CA GLY A 48 -3.04 0.07 -11.69
C GLY A 48 -2.64 0.82 -12.95
N ALA A 49 -3.36 0.70 -14.07
CA ALA A 49 -3.11 1.46 -15.29
C ALA A 49 -3.84 2.82 -15.26
N ILE A 50 -3.12 3.89 -15.55
CA ILE A 50 -3.67 5.26 -15.62
C ILE A 50 -4.44 5.41 -16.92
N LYS A 51 -5.78 5.57 -16.86
CA LYS A 51 -6.66 5.77 -18.00
C LYS A 51 -6.91 7.24 -18.33
N ASP A 52 -6.92 8.09 -17.30
CA ASP A 52 -7.03 9.55 -17.46
C ASP A 52 -5.88 10.24 -16.72
N PRO A 53 -4.73 10.43 -17.38
CA PRO A 53 -3.57 11.08 -16.77
C PRO A 53 -3.83 12.55 -16.45
N GLU A 54 -4.75 13.23 -17.14
CA GLU A 54 -5.05 14.64 -16.91
C GLU A 54 -5.78 14.83 -15.58
N ALA A 55 -6.76 13.98 -15.27
CA ALA A 55 -7.47 14.01 -14.00
C ALA A 55 -6.51 13.75 -12.81
N VAL A 56 -5.62 12.75 -12.92
CA VAL A 56 -4.63 12.46 -11.87
C VAL A 56 -3.66 13.63 -11.71
N GLN A 57 -3.14 14.18 -12.81
CA GLN A 57 -2.26 15.35 -12.80
C GLN A 57 -2.91 16.56 -12.12
N ALA A 58 -4.18 16.83 -12.43
CA ALA A 58 -4.94 17.92 -11.82
C ALA A 58 -5.09 17.72 -10.31
N ALA A 59 -5.38 16.49 -9.86
CA ALA A 59 -5.49 16.16 -8.44
C ALA A 59 -4.16 16.37 -7.71
N ILE A 60 -3.04 15.91 -8.27
CA ILE A 60 -1.69 16.12 -7.71
C ILE A 60 -1.39 17.62 -7.60
N LYS A 61 -1.59 18.39 -8.68
CA LYS A 61 -1.34 19.85 -8.67
C LYS A 61 -2.21 20.57 -7.65
N LYS A 62 -3.49 20.19 -7.54
CA LYS A 62 -4.41 20.73 -6.54
C LYS A 62 -3.90 20.51 -5.12
N LEU A 63 -3.48 19.29 -4.79
CA LEU A 63 -2.92 18.96 -3.48
C LEU A 63 -1.65 19.74 -3.17
N VAL A 64 -0.68 19.74 -4.09
CA VAL A 64 0.59 20.47 -3.93
C VAL A 64 0.36 21.96 -3.68
N ASN A 65 -0.56 22.57 -4.42
CA ASN A 65 -0.89 23.98 -4.28
C ASN A 65 -1.62 24.27 -2.96
N ASN A 66 -2.64 23.49 -2.61
CA ASN A 66 -3.42 23.69 -1.39
C ASN A 66 -2.55 23.50 -0.13
N LEU A 67 -1.66 22.52 -0.14
CA LEU A 67 -0.73 22.24 0.96
C LEU A 67 0.51 23.16 0.92
N LYS A 68 0.64 24.04 -0.08
CA LYS A 68 1.78 24.95 -0.28
C LYS A 68 3.13 24.25 -0.22
N ILE A 69 3.20 23.04 -0.78
CA ILE A 69 4.40 22.20 -0.78
C ILE A 69 5.45 22.79 -1.71
N LYS A 70 6.66 23.02 -1.20
CA LYS A 70 7.80 23.55 -1.97
C LYS A 70 8.77 22.45 -2.41
N ALA A 71 8.77 21.32 -1.71
CA ALA A 71 9.60 20.17 -2.08
C ALA A 71 9.17 19.64 -3.47
N LYS A 72 10.12 19.10 -4.22
CA LYS A 72 9.87 18.57 -5.55
C LYS A 72 10.12 17.06 -5.65
N GLY A 73 11.01 16.53 -4.81
CA GLY A 73 11.33 15.10 -4.79
C GLY A 73 10.16 14.28 -4.29
N VAL A 74 9.86 13.20 -5.00
CA VAL A 74 8.71 12.31 -4.74
C VAL A 74 9.18 10.87 -4.67
N ALA A 75 8.69 10.14 -3.66
CA ALA A 75 8.58 8.69 -3.70
C ALA A 75 7.13 8.33 -4.01
N THR A 76 6.92 7.45 -4.96
CA THR A 76 5.62 6.88 -5.33
C THR A 76 5.71 5.37 -5.38
N SER A 77 4.59 4.69 -5.47
CA SER A 77 4.55 3.23 -5.61
C SER A 77 3.67 2.78 -6.76
N ILE A 78 3.91 1.57 -7.17
CA ILE A 78 3.09 0.81 -8.11
C ILE A 78 2.68 -0.50 -7.48
N ALA A 79 1.65 -1.15 -7.99
CA ALA A 79 1.17 -2.41 -7.48
C ALA A 79 0.32 -3.18 -8.51
N GLY A 80 -0.13 -4.38 -8.11
CA GLY A 80 -1.00 -5.23 -8.92
C GLY A 80 -0.22 -6.01 -9.99
N TRP A 81 -0.89 -6.39 -11.06
CA TRP A 81 -0.40 -7.30 -12.10
C TRP A 81 0.88 -6.86 -12.83
N SER A 82 1.27 -5.60 -12.71
CA SER A 82 2.49 -5.04 -13.31
C SER A 82 3.75 -5.30 -12.48
N VAL A 83 3.59 -5.82 -11.27
CA VAL A 83 4.69 -6.07 -10.32
C VAL A 83 4.70 -7.53 -9.91
N ILE A 84 5.87 -8.14 -9.92
CA ILE A 84 6.12 -9.45 -9.37
C ILE A 84 7.11 -9.32 -8.24
N ILE A 85 6.79 -9.90 -7.10
CA ILE A 85 7.68 -10.04 -5.95
C ILE A 85 7.83 -11.52 -5.67
N LYS A 86 9.06 -12.01 -5.63
CA LYS A 86 9.35 -13.41 -5.30
C LYS A 86 10.54 -13.52 -4.37
N LYS A 87 10.40 -14.35 -3.37
CA LYS A 87 11.53 -14.86 -2.59
C LYS A 87 12.08 -16.08 -3.31
N VAL A 88 13.35 -16.05 -3.65
CA VAL A 88 14.03 -17.07 -4.44
C VAL A 88 15.34 -17.48 -3.77
N ASP A 89 15.73 -18.74 -3.95
CA ASP A 89 17.05 -19.23 -3.56
C ASP A 89 17.99 -19.18 -4.77
N LEU A 90 19.05 -18.38 -4.66
CA LEU A 90 20.09 -18.27 -5.68
C LEU A 90 21.41 -18.87 -5.18
N PRO A 91 22.34 -19.25 -6.07
CA PRO A 91 23.70 -19.58 -5.67
C PRO A 91 24.33 -18.44 -4.87
N GLN A 92 25.16 -18.78 -3.88
CA GLN A 92 25.81 -17.75 -3.07
C GLN A 92 26.83 -16.97 -3.93
N MET A 93 26.65 -15.65 -3.97
CA MET A 93 27.51 -14.71 -4.69
C MET A 93 27.50 -13.35 -4.00
N SER A 94 28.40 -12.46 -4.38
CA SER A 94 28.38 -11.07 -3.89
C SER A 94 27.23 -10.27 -4.47
N GLU A 95 26.91 -9.13 -3.85
CA GLU A 95 25.87 -8.24 -4.35
C GLU A 95 26.21 -7.68 -5.73
N GLU A 96 27.50 -7.38 -5.98
CA GLU A 96 27.98 -6.91 -7.26
C GLU A 96 27.82 -7.99 -8.35
N GLU A 97 28.19 -9.26 -8.05
CA GLU A 97 28.02 -10.38 -8.97
C GLU A 97 26.54 -10.63 -9.29
N LEU A 98 25.65 -10.54 -8.26
CA LEU A 98 24.23 -10.67 -8.50
C LEU A 98 23.68 -9.54 -9.35
N ALA A 99 24.09 -8.28 -9.10
CA ALA A 99 23.66 -7.12 -9.91
C ALA A 99 24.01 -7.27 -11.41
N GLU A 100 25.17 -7.86 -11.71
CA GLU A 100 25.58 -8.12 -13.10
C GLU A 100 24.79 -9.27 -13.76
N ASN A 101 24.32 -10.24 -12.97
CA ASN A 101 23.66 -11.45 -13.47
C ASN A 101 22.15 -11.48 -13.20
N ILE A 102 21.58 -10.46 -12.54
CA ILE A 102 20.20 -10.49 -12.06
C ILE A 102 19.16 -10.72 -13.17
N GLN A 103 19.41 -10.23 -14.38
CA GLN A 103 18.49 -10.44 -15.50
C GLN A 103 18.41 -11.91 -15.89
N LEU A 104 19.56 -12.59 -15.98
CA LEU A 104 19.64 -14.02 -16.30
C LEU A 104 19.01 -14.88 -15.21
N GLU A 105 19.30 -14.56 -13.95
CA GLU A 105 18.70 -15.27 -12.81
C GLU A 105 17.19 -15.07 -12.74
N ALA A 106 16.71 -13.87 -13.03
CA ALA A 106 15.29 -13.51 -12.96
C ALA A 106 14.42 -14.19 -14.04
N GLU A 107 14.97 -14.50 -15.22
CA GLU A 107 14.23 -15.14 -16.32
C GLU A 107 13.46 -16.40 -15.90
N GLN A 108 13.99 -17.15 -14.91
CA GLN A 108 13.39 -18.38 -14.44
C GLN A 108 12.17 -18.15 -13.53
N TYR A 109 12.03 -16.94 -12.99
CA TYR A 109 11.06 -16.63 -11.94
C TYR A 109 9.97 -15.65 -12.34
N ILE A 110 10.21 -14.83 -13.38
CA ILE A 110 9.27 -13.81 -13.82
C ILE A 110 8.55 -14.24 -15.12
N PRO A 111 7.21 -14.04 -15.19
CA PRO A 111 6.42 -14.41 -16.37
C PRO A 111 6.43 -13.33 -17.47
N PHE A 112 7.34 -12.37 -17.40
CA PHE A 112 7.53 -11.28 -18.34
C PHE A 112 8.84 -11.43 -19.08
N ASN A 113 8.94 -10.83 -20.27
CA ASN A 113 10.22 -10.66 -20.91
C ASN A 113 11.09 -9.71 -20.07
N VAL A 114 12.31 -10.14 -19.72
CA VAL A 114 13.23 -9.35 -18.88
C VAL A 114 13.59 -8.00 -19.49
N GLU A 115 13.53 -7.87 -20.81
CA GLU A 115 13.74 -6.59 -21.50
C GLU A 115 12.62 -5.58 -21.25
N ASP A 116 11.41 -6.04 -20.89
CA ASP A 116 10.22 -5.20 -20.69
C ASP A 116 10.00 -4.80 -19.23
N VAL A 117 10.87 -5.25 -18.31
CA VAL A 117 10.77 -4.97 -16.89
C VAL A 117 12.01 -4.28 -16.34
N ASN A 118 11.81 -3.49 -15.28
CA ASN A 118 12.87 -3.12 -14.36
C ASN A 118 12.92 -4.18 -13.27
N ILE A 119 14.14 -4.61 -12.94
CA ILE A 119 14.38 -5.63 -11.92
C ILE A 119 15.20 -4.99 -10.80
N ASP A 120 14.79 -5.24 -9.57
CA ASP A 120 15.54 -4.91 -8.37
C ASP A 120 15.56 -6.13 -7.43
N PHE A 121 16.49 -6.15 -6.48
CA PHE A 121 16.65 -7.27 -5.58
C PHE A 121 17.20 -6.85 -4.23
N GLN A 122 16.92 -7.67 -3.23
CA GLN A 122 17.51 -7.58 -1.90
C GLN A 122 17.97 -8.95 -1.43
N ILE A 123 19.24 -9.07 -1.03
CA ILE A 123 19.78 -10.27 -0.41
C ILE A 123 19.33 -10.30 1.05
N LEU A 124 18.61 -11.35 1.45
CA LEU A 124 18.12 -11.52 2.83
C LEU A 124 19.16 -12.23 3.72
N GLY A 125 20.05 -13.03 3.13
CA GLY A 125 21.08 -13.79 3.83
C GLY A 125 21.29 -15.18 3.24
N SER A 126 22.01 -16.02 3.96
CA SER A 126 22.19 -17.43 3.55
C SER A 126 20.88 -18.20 3.66
N SER A 127 20.62 -19.10 2.68
CA SER A 127 19.45 -19.96 2.73
C SER A 127 19.51 -20.88 3.96
N PRO A 128 18.44 -20.97 4.76
CA PRO A 128 18.40 -21.87 5.91
C PRO A 128 18.41 -23.35 5.52
N GLU A 129 17.98 -23.66 4.28
CA GLU A 129 17.88 -25.04 3.79
C GLU A 129 19.15 -25.54 3.07
N LYS A 130 19.97 -24.62 2.50
CA LYS A 130 21.11 -24.94 1.65
C LYS A 130 22.28 -24.01 1.91
N THR A 131 23.40 -24.56 2.35
CA THR A 131 24.59 -23.80 2.77
C THR A 131 25.33 -23.10 1.62
N ASP A 132 25.07 -23.49 0.36
CA ASP A 132 25.67 -22.95 -0.86
C ASP A 132 24.74 -21.97 -1.58
N ARG A 133 23.61 -21.61 -0.95
CA ARG A 133 22.61 -20.69 -1.53
C ARG A 133 22.31 -19.53 -0.59
N MET A 134 21.78 -18.47 -1.18
CA MET A 134 21.30 -17.29 -0.49
C MET A 134 19.84 -17.04 -0.85
N GLU A 135 19.09 -16.52 0.12
CA GLU A 135 17.74 -16.04 -0.08
C GLU A 135 17.75 -14.60 -0.62
N VAL A 136 17.00 -14.38 -1.69
CA VAL A 136 16.89 -13.07 -2.36
C VAL A 136 15.41 -12.74 -2.57
N VAL A 137 15.01 -11.52 -2.23
CA VAL A 137 13.75 -10.96 -2.71
C VAL A 137 14.03 -10.36 -4.09
N LEU A 138 13.33 -10.87 -5.09
CA LEU A 138 13.37 -10.40 -6.46
C LEU A 138 12.10 -9.60 -6.74
N VAL A 139 12.26 -8.39 -7.27
CA VAL A 139 11.16 -7.51 -7.68
C VAL A 139 11.30 -7.21 -9.16
N ALA A 140 10.25 -7.47 -9.93
CA ALA A 140 10.19 -7.11 -11.34
C ALA A 140 8.93 -6.27 -11.62
N ALA A 141 9.10 -5.14 -12.28
CA ALA A 141 8.02 -4.23 -12.58
C ALA A 141 8.05 -3.80 -14.04
N LYS A 142 6.89 -3.78 -14.71
CA LYS A 142 6.79 -3.38 -16.12
C LYS A 142 7.27 -1.97 -16.34
N LYS A 143 8.22 -1.78 -17.27
CA LYS A 143 8.80 -0.47 -17.64
C LYS A 143 7.73 0.51 -18.07
N GLU A 144 6.77 0.08 -18.88
CA GLU A 144 5.66 0.90 -19.36
C GLU A 144 4.88 1.56 -18.23
N VAL A 145 4.53 0.77 -17.18
CA VAL A 145 3.78 1.28 -16.04
C VAL A 145 4.61 2.27 -15.23
N ILE A 146 5.89 1.96 -14.99
CA ILE A 146 6.80 2.88 -14.29
C ILE A 146 6.92 4.19 -15.05
N ASP A 147 7.11 4.13 -16.36
CA ASP A 147 7.28 5.30 -17.23
C ASP A 147 6.01 6.18 -17.24
N ASP A 148 4.82 5.58 -17.25
CA ASP A 148 3.55 6.31 -17.16
C ASP A 148 3.44 7.12 -15.86
N TYR A 149 3.74 6.49 -14.72
CA TYR A 149 3.73 7.16 -13.41
C TYR A 149 4.80 8.25 -13.33
N VAL A 150 6.01 7.96 -13.76
CA VAL A 150 7.13 8.91 -13.78
C VAL A 150 6.81 10.12 -14.67
N ASN A 151 6.27 9.91 -15.87
CA ASN A 151 5.89 10.96 -16.79
C ASN A 151 4.73 11.81 -16.24
N LEU A 152 3.73 11.19 -15.65
CA LEU A 152 2.63 11.86 -14.99
C LEU A 152 3.11 12.80 -13.87
N ILE A 153 3.96 12.30 -12.99
CA ILE A 153 4.51 13.06 -11.85
C ILE A 153 5.36 14.23 -12.36
N ARG A 154 6.18 14.03 -13.39
CA ARG A 154 6.96 15.12 -14.04
C ARG A 154 6.06 16.20 -14.63
N LYS A 155 4.99 15.80 -15.33
CA LYS A 155 3.98 16.74 -15.87
C LYS A 155 3.22 17.49 -14.77
N ALA A 156 3.11 16.90 -13.57
CA ALA A 156 2.55 17.59 -12.41
C ALA A 156 3.53 18.62 -11.78
N GLY A 157 4.78 18.71 -12.27
CA GLY A 157 5.81 19.64 -11.82
C GLY A 157 6.61 19.14 -10.62
N LEU A 158 6.60 17.83 -10.37
CA LEU A 158 7.36 17.13 -9.35
C LEU A 158 8.50 16.31 -9.97
N SER A 159 9.41 15.82 -9.13
CA SER A 159 10.58 15.04 -9.54
C SER A 159 10.52 13.65 -8.88
N PRO A 160 10.09 12.60 -9.60
CA PRO A 160 10.11 11.25 -9.07
C PRO A 160 11.56 10.82 -8.81
N GLN A 161 11.83 10.38 -7.59
CA GLN A 161 13.14 9.96 -7.11
C GLN A 161 13.18 8.50 -6.72
N VAL A 162 12.04 7.98 -6.26
CA VAL A 162 11.85 6.57 -5.88
C VAL A 162 10.52 6.10 -6.46
N VAL A 163 10.54 4.94 -7.08
CA VAL A 163 9.34 4.17 -7.43
C VAL A 163 9.41 2.87 -6.65
N ASP A 164 8.54 2.74 -5.68
CA ASP A 164 8.47 1.63 -4.73
C ASP A 164 7.32 0.69 -5.10
N VAL A 165 7.05 -0.28 -4.26
CA VAL A 165 5.89 -1.15 -4.32
C VAL A 165 5.02 -0.91 -3.08
N ASP A 166 3.69 -0.96 -3.23
CA ASP A 166 2.76 -0.71 -2.12
C ASP A 166 3.05 -1.58 -0.89
N PHE A 167 3.43 -2.85 -1.08
CA PHE A 167 3.78 -3.76 0.00
C PHE A 167 4.95 -3.24 0.86
N PHE A 168 6.03 -2.79 0.21
CA PHE A 168 7.20 -2.28 0.93
C PHE A 168 6.94 -0.92 1.55
N ALA A 169 6.15 -0.08 0.88
CA ALA A 169 5.72 1.18 1.48
C ALA A 169 4.91 0.93 2.77
N LEU A 170 4.00 -0.05 2.75
CA LEU A 170 3.22 -0.42 3.93
C LEU A 170 4.11 -1.02 5.04
N GLU A 171 5.09 -1.85 4.68
CA GLU A 171 6.10 -2.40 5.58
C GLU A 171 6.91 -1.28 6.26
N ASN A 172 7.43 -0.31 5.49
CA ASN A 172 8.13 0.85 6.01
C ASN A 172 7.27 1.66 7.01
N ALA A 173 5.98 1.82 6.71
CA ALA A 173 5.04 2.50 7.61
C ALA A 173 4.83 1.72 8.91
N PHE A 174 4.77 0.39 8.84
CA PHE A 174 4.69 -0.48 10.01
C PHE A 174 5.97 -0.40 10.85
N GLU A 175 7.14 -0.62 10.27
CA GLU A 175 8.42 -0.62 10.98
C GLU A 175 8.73 0.70 11.69
N ALA A 176 8.37 1.83 11.07
CA ALA A 176 8.59 3.14 11.68
C ALA A 176 7.72 3.40 12.92
N ASN A 177 6.61 2.67 13.08
CA ASN A 177 5.59 2.95 14.10
C ASN A 177 5.39 1.82 15.10
N TYR A 178 5.82 0.59 14.79
CA TYR A 178 5.63 -0.58 15.63
C TYR A 178 6.97 -1.26 15.87
N ASP A 179 7.10 -1.89 17.01
CA ASP A 179 8.27 -2.71 17.31
C ASP A 179 8.00 -4.15 16.82
N ALA A 180 9.03 -4.85 16.41
CA ALA A 180 8.91 -6.26 16.06
C ALA A 180 8.31 -7.03 17.24
N THR A 181 7.20 -7.74 17.00
CA THR A 181 6.52 -8.46 18.08
C THR A 181 7.20 -9.79 18.36
N GLU A 182 7.49 -10.08 19.62
CA GLU A 182 7.96 -11.41 20.05
C GLU A 182 6.88 -12.51 19.85
N SER A 183 5.64 -12.12 19.57
CA SER A 183 4.44 -13.00 19.56
C SER A 183 4.09 -13.59 18.20
N GLY A 184 5.03 -13.68 17.26
CA GLY A 184 4.76 -14.22 15.91
C GLY A 184 4.78 -13.17 14.81
N GLY A 185 4.40 -13.58 13.59
CA GLY A 185 4.29 -12.68 12.44
C GLY A 185 3.12 -11.70 12.54
N VAL A 186 3.14 -10.67 11.72
CA VAL A 186 2.05 -9.69 11.59
C VAL A 186 1.53 -9.73 10.16
N ALA A 187 0.22 -9.85 9.96
CA ALA A 187 -0.41 -9.72 8.67
C ALA A 187 -0.89 -8.27 8.47
N LEU A 188 -0.28 -7.56 7.54
CA LEU A 188 -0.73 -6.24 7.09
C LEU A 188 -1.76 -6.45 5.98
N VAL A 189 -2.98 -5.94 6.17
CA VAL A 189 -4.08 -6.07 5.20
C VAL A 189 -4.54 -4.68 4.81
N ASP A 190 -4.16 -4.25 3.60
CA ASP A 190 -4.54 -2.95 3.05
C ASP A 190 -5.74 -3.10 2.11
N ILE A 191 -6.90 -2.54 2.50
CA ILE A 191 -8.12 -2.64 1.72
C ILE A 191 -8.38 -1.30 1.05
N GLY A 192 -8.01 -1.23 -0.22
CA GLY A 192 -8.20 -0.06 -1.08
C GLY A 192 -9.60 0.00 -1.71
N ALA A 193 -9.73 0.82 -2.74
CA ALA A 193 -10.99 0.93 -3.49
C ALA A 193 -11.20 -0.27 -4.44
N THR A 194 -10.16 -0.72 -5.15
CA THR A 194 -10.27 -1.77 -6.18
C THR A 194 -9.41 -2.99 -5.88
N LYS A 195 -8.53 -2.94 -4.89
CA LYS A 195 -7.64 -4.04 -4.53
C LYS A 195 -7.47 -4.16 -3.02
N MET A 196 -7.14 -5.36 -2.59
CA MET A 196 -6.69 -5.70 -1.25
C MET A 196 -5.28 -6.27 -1.34
N ASN A 197 -4.36 -5.74 -0.54
CA ASN A 197 -3.01 -6.26 -0.39
C ASN A 197 -2.90 -6.97 0.96
N ILE A 198 -2.33 -8.15 0.97
CA ILE A 198 -2.06 -8.94 2.18
C ILE A 198 -0.57 -9.22 2.23
N ASN A 199 0.12 -8.75 3.27
CA ASN A 199 1.54 -8.95 3.48
C ASN A 199 1.79 -9.52 4.88
N VAL A 200 2.39 -10.70 4.97
CA VAL A 200 2.74 -11.31 6.26
C VAL A 200 4.22 -11.06 6.53
N LEU A 201 4.49 -10.32 7.60
CA LEU A 201 5.82 -9.98 8.06
C LEU A 201 6.23 -10.85 9.24
N LYS A 202 7.51 -11.23 9.28
CA LYS A 202 8.15 -11.79 10.46
C LYS A 202 9.50 -11.11 10.66
N ASN A 203 9.74 -10.60 11.88
CA ASN A 203 10.95 -9.84 12.24
C ASN A 203 11.23 -8.66 11.27
N GLY A 204 10.19 -7.99 10.79
CA GLY A 204 10.31 -6.89 9.84
C GLY A 204 10.55 -7.30 8.39
N VAL A 205 10.54 -8.59 8.05
CA VAL A 205 10.78 -9.09 6.69
C VAL A 205 9.50 -9.70 6.13
N SER A 206 9.14 -9.35 4.89
CA SER A 206 8.02 -9.95 4.17
C SER A 206 8.30 -11.43 3.88
N MET A 207 7.47 -12.29 4.45
CA MET A 207 7.49 -13.74 4.24
C MET A 207 6.55 -14.17 3.12
N PHE A 208 5.43 -13.46 2.99
CA PHE A 208 4.37 -13.81 2.07
C PHE A 208 3.60 -12.56 1.68
N ASN A 209 3.31 -12.42 0.40
CA ASN A 209 2.48 -11.34 -0.12
C ASN A 209 1.43 -11.87 -1.11
N ARG A 210 0.27 -11.24 -1.15
CA ARG A 210 -0.82 -11.56 -2.06
C ARG A 210 -1.68 -10.34 -2.35
N ASP A 211 -1.99 -10.15 -3.62
CA ASP A 211 -3.00 -9.19 -4.08
C ASP A 211 -4.32 -9.90 -4.39
N ALA A 212 -5.43 -9.23 -4.10
CA ALA A 212 -6.77 -9.60 -4.53
C ALA A 212 -7.45 -8.39 -5.18
N SER A 213 -8.09 -8.61 -6.33
CA SER A 213 -8.81 -7.55 -7.09
C SER A 213 -10.20 -7.31 -6.50
N ILE A 214 -10.26 -7.03 -5.20
CA ILE A 214 -11.47 -6.71 -4.44
C ILE A 214 -11.23 -5.51 -3.55
N GLY A 215 -12.25 -4.69 -3.30
CA GLY A 215 -12.15 -3.51 -2.46
C GLY A 215 -13.46 -2.75 -2.33
N GLY A 216 -13.39 -1.55 -1.75
CA GLY A 216 -14.58 -0.76 -1.42
C GLY A 216 -15.39 -0.26 -2.62
N PHE A 217 -14.84 -0.31 -3.84
CA PHE A 217 -15.56 0.09 -5.05
C PHE A 217 -16.73 -0.86 -5.36
N GLN A 218 -16.58 -2.16 -5.05
CA GLN A 218 -17.65 -3.14 -5.18
C GLN A 218 -18.91 -2.72 -4.41
N ILE A 219 -18.75 -2.19 -3.19
CA ILE A 219 -19.88 -1.69 -2.39
C ILE A 219 -20.58 -0.54 -3.13
N THR A 220 -19.83 0.36 -3.75
CA THR A 220 -20.40 1.49 -4.50
C THR A 220 -21.15 1.02 -5.71
N GLU A 221 -20.60 0.05 -6.46
CA GLU A 221 -21.26 -0.56 -7.61
C GLU A 221 -22.56 -1.28 -7.22
N ASP A 222 -22.54 -2.04 -6.13
CA ASP A 222 -23.75 -2.74 -5.63
C ASP A 222 -24.85 -1.73 -5.24
N ILE A 223 -24.48 -0.61 -4.60
CA ILE A 223 -25.42 0.47 -4.28
C ILE A 223 -25.96 1.12 -5.56
N GLN A 224 -25.12 1.45 -6.53
CA GLN A 224 -25.53 2.03 -7.81
C GLN A 224 -26.52 1.12 -8.54
N GLN A 225 -26.18 -0.15 -8.71
CA GLN A 225 -26.98 -1.12 -9.44
C GLN A 225 -28.33 -1.42 -8.77
N ARG A 226 -28.32 -1.53 -7.42
CA ARG A 226 -29.51 -1.92 -6.67
C ARG A 226 -30.52 -0.79 -6.51
N PHE A 227 -30.04 0.48 -6.43
CA PHE A 227 -30.90 1.64 -6.13
C PHE A 227 -30.94 2.68 -7.25
N ASP A 228 -30.37 2.38 -8.41
CA ASP A 228 -30.30 3.30 -9.55
C ASP A 228 -29.78 4.70 -9.14
N LEU A 229 -28.58 4.70 -8.52
CA LEU A 229 -27.91 5.91 -8.08
C LEU A 229 -26.69 6.22 -8.96
N GLU A 230 -26.44 7.51 -9.14
CA GLU A 230 -25.16 7.97 -9.69
C GLU A 230 -24.01 7.68 -8.74
N TYR A 231 -22.80 7.51 -9.28
CA TYR A 231 -21.60 7.16 -8.51
C TYR A 231 -21.39 8.04 -7.28
N GLU A 232 -21.47 9.36 -7.43
CA GLU A 232 -21.26 10.31 -6.34
C GLU A 232 -22.25 10.14 -5.19
N ASP A 233 -23.52 9.84 -5.50
CA ASP A 233 -24.55 9.65 -4.49
C ASP A 233 -24.41 8.27 -3.82
N ALA A 234 -24.04 7.23 -4.57
CA ALA A 234 -23.73 5.93 -4.02
C ALA A 234 -22.52 5.98 -3.07
N GLU A 235 -21.45 6.73 -3.43
CA GLU A 235 -20.31 6.96 -2.54
C GLU A 235 -20.71 7.68 -1.24
N LYS A 236 -21.55 8.72 -1.32
CA LYS A 236 -22.05 9.42 -0.13
C LYS A 236 -22.83 8.47 0.79
N VAL A 237 -23.69 7.63 0.21
CA VAL A 237 -24.46 6.63 0.98
C VAL A 237 -23.51 5.61 1.63
N LYS A 238 -22.55 5.08 0.90
CA LYS A 238 -21.52 4.18 1.45
C LYS A 238 -20.77 4.83 2.62
N LEU A 239 -20.51 6.13 2.56
CA LEU A 239 -19.83 6.89 3.60
C LEU A 239 -20.75 7.33 4.76
N GLY A 240 -21.99 6.87 4.79
CA GLY A 240 -22.92 7.06 5.91
C GLY A 240 -23.91 8.22 5.73
N MET A 241 -23.99 8.85 4.56
CA MET A 241 -25.06 9.82 4.30
C MET A 241 -26.39 9.07 4.10
N SER A 242 -27.42 9.52 4.79
CA SER A 242 -28.76 8.96 4.62
C SER A 242 -29.33 9.28 3.23
N SER A 243 -30.04 8.34 2.65
CA SER A 243 -30.77 8.50 1.39
C SER A 243 -32.15 7.87 1.52
N GLU A 244 -33.19 8.60 1.09
CA GLU A 244 -34.55 8.07 1.07
C GLU A 244 -34.72 6.89 0.11
N LYS A 245 -33.82 6.77 -0.89
CA LYS A 245 -33.84 5.68 -1.87
C LYS A 245 -33.20 4.39 -1.35
N VAL A 246 -32.40 4.47 -0.29
CA VAL A 246 -31.60 3.34 0.20
C VAL A 246 -32.01 2.98 1.62
N PRO A 247 -32.82 1.92 1.80
CA PRO A 247 -33.15 1.43 3.12
C PRO A 247 -31.91 0.95 3.89
N VAL A 248 -31.83 1.27 5.18
CA VAL A 248 -30.68 0.91 6.03
C VAL A 248 -30.40 -0.60 6.03
N GLN A 249 -31.44 -1.43 6.08
CA GLN A 249 -31.30 -2.89 6.07
C GLN A 249 -30.69 -3.43 4.77
N ASP A 250 -31.01 -2.80 3.65
CA ASP A 250 -30.44 -3.16 2.35
C ASP A 250 -28.98 -2.76 2.24
N LEU A 251 -28.62 -1.58 2.78
CA LEU A 251 -27.24 -1.12 2.85
C LEU A 251 -26.40 -2.02 3.76
N GLU A 252 -26.94 -2.40 4.91
CA GLU A 252 -26.28 -3.36 5.82
C GLU A 252 -26.03 -4.72 5.13
N ALA A 253 -26.99 -5.21 4.34
CA ALA A 253 -26.83 -6.46 3.59
C ALA A 253 -25.69 -6.38 2.56
N ILE A 254 -25.54 -5.24 1.87
CA ILE A 254 -24.43 -5.00 0.94
C ILE A 254 -23.09 -4.99 1.71
N PHE A 255 -23.01 -4.29 2.84
CA PHE A 255 -21.79 -4.24 3.67
C PHE A 255 -21.39 -5.62 4.19
N VAL A 256 -22.34 -6.40 4.70
CA VAL A 256 -22.09 -7.77 5.18
C VAL A 256 -21.61 -8.67 4.03
N SER A 257 -22.20 -8.56 2.83
CA SER A 257 -21.78 -9.32 1.65
C SER A 257 -20.32 -9.02 1.28
N ALA A 258 -19.97 -7.74 1.17
CA ALA A 258 -18.62 -7.31 0.85
C ALA A 258 -17.61 -7.75 1.93
N ALA A 259 -17.91 -7.50 3.21
CA ALA A 259 -17.05 -7.89 4.33
C ALA A 259 -16.81 -9.40 4.38
N THR A 260 -17.84 -10.22 4.11
CA THR A 260 -17.72 -11.68 4.05
C THR A 260 -16.81 -12.13 2.90
N GLY A 261 -16.93 -11.49 1.72
CA GLY A 261 -16.03 -11.74 0.60
C GLY A 261 -14.58 -11.42 0.95
N TRP A 262 -14.34 -10.26 1.58
CA TRP A 262 -13.00 -9.85 2.00
C TRP A 262 -12.41 -10.77 3.07
N SER A 263 -13.22 -11.17 4.07
CA SER A 263 -12.80 -12.13 5.11
C SER A 263 -12.39 -13.47 4.50
N THR A 264 -13.13 -13.95 3.50
CA THR A 264 -12.82 -15.18 2.79
C THR A 264 -11.47 -15.11 2.10
N GLU A 265 -11.13 -13.99 1.45
CA GLU A 265 -9.83 -13.83 0.79
C GLU A 265 -8.68 -13.73 1.80
N VAL A 266 -8.86 -13.00 2.90
CA VAL A 266 -7.87 -12.93 3.98
C VAL A 266 -7.62 -14.31 4.57
N LYS A 267 -8.70 -15.06 4.85
CA LYS A 267 -8.57 -16.44 5.37
C LYS A 267 -7.82 -17.35 4.40
N ARG A 268 -8.16 -17.31 3.10
CA ARG A 268 -7.42 -18.08 2.07
C ARG A 268 -5.94 -17.74 2.03
N ALA A 269 -5.58 -16.47 2.17
CA ALA A 269 -4.19 -16.05 2.19
C ALA A 269 -3.46 -16.59 3.43
N ILE A 270 -4.09 -16.54 4.60
CA ILE A 270 -3.57 -17.07 5.87
C ILE A 270 -3.44 -18.59 5.82
N ASP A 271 -4.44 -19.29 5.31
CA ASP A 271 -4.41 -20.76 5.15
C ASP A 271 -3.26 -21.18 4.21
N PHE A 272 -3.04 -20.44 3.12
CA PHE A 272 -1.92 -20.68 2.21
C PHE A 272 -0.56 -20.37 2.88
N PHE A 273 -0.48 -19.30 3.67
CA PHE A 273 0.72 -18.99 4.44
C PHE A 273 1.08 -20.13 5.40
N TYR A 274 0.13 -20.64 6.17
CA TYR A 274 0.36 -21.75 7.09
C TYR A 274 0.70 -23.08 6.37
N ALA A 275 0.16 -23.31 5.18
CA ALA A 275 0.52 -24.46 4.36
C ALA A 275 1.96 -24.36 3.85
N THR A 276 2.46 -23.15 3.61
CA THR A 276 3.82 -22.89 3.12
C THR A 276 4.85 -22.84 4.26
N TYR A 277 4.44 -22.30 5.41
CA TYR A 277 5.27 -22.07 6.60
C TYR A 277 4.60 -22.68 7.86
N PRO A 278 4.57 -24.01 8.00
CA PRO A 278 3.80 -24.71 9.05
C PRO A 278 4.29 -24.43 10.48
N GLU A 279 5.55 -24.02 10.63
CA GLU A 279 6.14 -23.69 11.94
C GLU A 279 5.91 -22.24 12.35
N GLU A 280 5.33 -21.43 11.45
CA GLU A 280 5.12 -20.02 11.67
C GLU A 280 3.71 -19.72 12.20
N THR A 281 3.58 -18.61 12.93
CA THR A 281 2.30 -18.15 13.46
C THR A 281 2.09 -16.68 13.14
N ILE A 282 0.83 -16.27 12.93
CA ILE A 282 0.43 -14.87 12.81
C ILE A 282 -0.20 -14.46 14.14
N GLY A 283 0.45 -13.54 14.84
CA GLY A 283 0.00 -13.03 16.15
C GLY A 283 -1.04 -11.93 16.05
N GLN A 284 -1.06 -11.17 14.93
CA GLN A 284 -1.96 -10.04 14.75
C GLN A 284 -2.22 -9.75 13.27
N ILE A 285 -3.43 -9.27 12.96
CA ILE A 285 -3.79 -8.64 11.69
C ILE A 285 -3.92 -7.13 11.92
N LEU A 286 -3.24 -6.33 11.09
CA LEU A 286 -3.35 -4.88 11.08
C LEU A 286 -4.01 -4.42 9.78
N LEU A 287 -5.17 -3.76 9.90
CA LEU A 287 -5.97 -3.27 8.79
C LEU A 287 -5.56 -1.85 8.39
N SER A 288 -5.36 -1.62 7.10
CA SER A 288 -5.15 -0.31 6.50
C SER A 288 -5.98 -0.12 5.22
N GLY A 289 -5.84 1.03 4.59
CA GLY A 289 -6.64 1.40 3.43
C GLY A 289 -7.97 2.06 3.77
N GLY A 290 -8.55 2.75 2.80
CA GLY A 290 -9.79 3.50 3.00
C GLY A 290 -10.99 2.63 3.36
N SER A 291 -11.04 1.42 2.81
CA SER A 291 -12.16 0.48 3.00
C SER A 291 -12.05 -0.35 4.28
N SER A 292 -10.89 -0.34 4.95
CA SER A 292 -10.69 -1.03 6.23
C SER A 292 -11.60 -0.52 7.35
N ARG A 293 -12.15 0.69 7.18
CA ARG A 293 -13.04 1.33 8.16
C ARG A 293 -14.51 0.89 8.09
N LEU A 294 -14.81 -0.12 7.28
CA LEU A 294 -16.17 -0.69 7.24
C LEU A 294 -16.54 -1.18 8.63
N PRO A 295 -17.66 -0.71 9.21
CA PRO A 295 -18.05 -1.05 10.57
C PRO A 295 -18.16 -2.57 10.80
N GLY A 296 -17.53 -3.08 11.85
CA GLY A 296 -17.57 -4.49 12.24
C GLY A 296 -16.63 -5.41 11.45
N LEU A 297 -15.82 -4.87 10.52
CA LEU A 297 -14.89 -5.65 9.72
C LEU A 297 -13.81 -6.33 10.58
N ASP A 298 -13.29 -5.61 11.57
CA ASP A 298 -12.32 -6.11 12.54
C ASP A 298 -12.85 -7.30 13.33
N ALA A 299 -14.08 -7.20 13.82
CA ALA A 299 -14.75 -8.29 14.55
C ALA A 299 -15.01 -9.51 13.65
N LEU A 300 -15.40 -9.30 12.40
CA LEU A 300 -15.61 -10.38 11.43
C LEU A 300 -14.28 -11.10 11.12
N PHE A 301 -13.21 -10.35 10.81
CA PHE A 301 -11.92 -10.94 10.52
C PHE A 301 -11.36 -11.70 11.74
N ASN A 302 -11.48 -11.14 12.95
CA ASN A 302 -11.08 -11.84 14.16
C ASN A 302 -11.86 -13.15 14.34
N LYS A 303 -13.18 -13.13 14.14
CA LYS A 303 -14.04 -14.32 14.24
C LYS A 303 -13.65 -15.40 13.25
N ASP A 304 -13.38 -15.03 11.98
CA ASP A 304 -13.18 -16.00 10.90
C ASP A 304 -11.74 -16.56 10.86
N THR A 305 -10.76 -15.77 11.35
CA THR A 305 -9.33 -16.17 11.36
C THR A 305 -8.85 -16.63 12.72
N ASN A 306 -9.57 -16.28 13.79
CA ASN A 306 -9.16 -16.46 15.18
C ASN A 306 -7.84 -15.74 15.54
N ILE A 307 -7.51 -14.67 14.80
CA ILE A 307 -6.34 -13.82 15.01
C ILE A 307 -6.81 -12.45 15.48
N PRO A 308 -6.18 -11.83 16.52
CA PRO A 308 -6.47 -10.46 16.92
C PRO A 308 -6.34 -9.47 15.75
N VAL A 309 -7.32 -8.57 15.61
CA VAL A 309 -7.38 -7.57 14.55
C VAL A 309 -7.39 -6.17 15.14
N ALA A 310 -6.58 -5.27 14.56
CA ALA A 310 -6.58 -3.85 14.88
C ALA A 310 -6.36 -3.01 13.62
N HIS A 311 -6.59 -1.70 13.71
CA HIS A 311 -6.23 -0.79 12.61
C HIS A 311 -4.77 -0.36 12.74
N LEU A 312 -4.07 -0.35 11.62
CA LEU A 312 -2.73 0.22 11.50
C LEU A 312 -2.80 1.74 11.67
N ASN A 313 -2.07 2.27 12.64
CA ASN A 313 -1.83 3.70 12.74
C ASN A 313 -0.41 4.02 12.24
N PRO A 314 -0.23 4.46 10.98
CA PRO A 314 1.08 4.75 10.40
C PRO A 314 1.71 6.04 10.96
N LEU A 315 1.03 6.73 11.86
CA LEU A 315 1.48 7.97 12.51
C LEU A 315 1.67 7.79 14.04
N ALA A 316 1.64 6.56 14.57
CA ALA A 316 1.67 6.30 16.01
C ALA A 316 2.93 6.85 16.71
N LYS A 317 4.10 6.81 16.04
CA LYS A 317 5.38 7.38 16.54
C LYS A 317 5.81 8.64 15.77
N ILE A 318 4.92 9.25 14.98
CA ILE A 318 5.20 10.44 14.17
C ILE A 318 4.54 11.66 14.82
N ASP A 319 5.35 12.60 15.29
CA ASP A 319 4.84 13.83 15.90
C ASP A 319 4.12 14.73 14.90
N PHE A 320 3.13 15.50 15.36
CA PHE A 320 2.53 16.57 14.59
C PHE A 320 2.04 17.71 15.49
N ASP A 321 1.84 18.88 14.87
CA ASP A 321 1.35 20.06 15.58
C ASP A 321 -0.17 20.07 15.60
N THR A 322 -0.78 19.86 16.77
CA THR A 322 -2.24 19.87 16.95
C THR A 322 -2.91 21.21 16.68
N LYS A 323 -2.13 22.32 16.52
CA LYS A 323 -2.66 23.60 16.05
C LYS A 323 -2.83 23.64 14.54
N VAL A 324 -2.15 22.74 13.81
CA VAL A 324 -2.18 22.66 12.34
C VAL A 324 -3.07 21.50 11.88
N PHE A 325 -2.98 20.38 12.60
CA PHE A 325 -3.70 19.14 12.29
C PHE A 325 -4.70 18.84 13.42
N ASP A 326 -5.94 18.70 13.07
CA ASP A 326 -6.96 18.20 14.00
C ASP A 326 -6.69 16.73 14.33
N GLN A 327 -6.58 16.41 15.63
CA GLN A 327 -6.25 15.06 16.09
C GLN A 327 -7.29 14.03 15.62
N GLN A 328 -8.59 14.35 15.75
CA GLN A 328 -9.66 13.42 15.38
C GLN A 328 -9.65 13.13 13.88
N TYR A 329 -9.37 14.18 13.08
CA TYR A 329 -9.23 14.00 11.64
C TYR A 329 -8.03 13.13 11.28
N VAL A 330 -6.86 13.36 11.91
CA VAL A 330 -5.65 12.55 11.68
C VAL A 330 -5.91 11.09 12.05
N ASP A 331 -6.48 10.84 13.22
CA ASP A 331 -6.81 9.48 13.67
C ASP A 331 -7.80 8.79 12.71
N TYR A 332 -8.78 9.55 12.22
CA TYR A 332 -9.78 9.04 11.29
C TYR A 332 -9.19 8.62 9.93
N ILE A 333 -8.24 9.39 9.39
CA ILE A 333 -7.65 9.09 8.07
C ILE A 333 -6.38 8.24 8.15
N ALA A 334 -5.83 8.02 9.34
CA ALA A 334 -4.55 7.34 9.53
C ALA A 334 -4.43 6.02 8.76
N PRO A 335 -5.38 5.05 8.84
CA PRO A 335 -5.28 3.82 8.08
C PRO A 335 -5.25 4.04 6.56
N GLN A 336 -5.90 5.08 6.08
CA GLN A 336 -6.01 5.38 4.64
C GLN A 336 -4.70 5.92 4.03
N VAL A 337 -3.81 6.48 4.84
CA VAL A 337 -2.57 7.12 4.37
C VAL A 337 -1.32 6.27 4.65
N ALA A 338 -1.48 5.02 5.04
CA ALA A 338 -0.38 4.14 5.42
C ALA A 338 0.68 4.01 4.32
N VAL A 339 0.29 3.74 3.07
CA VAL A 339 1.20 3.69 1.93
C VAL A 339 1.91 5.02 1.72
N ALA A 340 1.19 6.16 1.75
CA ALA A 340 1.79 7.49 1.57
C ALA A 340 2.78 7.84 2.69
N VAL A 341 2.55 7.37 3.93
CA VAL A 341 3.50 7.53 5.05
C VAL A 341 4.76 6.71 4.79
N GLY A 342 4.63 5.45 4.42
CA GLY A 342 5.78 4.60 4.10
C GLY A 342 6.62 5.16 2.96
N LEU A 343 5.98 5.69 1.92
CA LEU A 343 6.66 6.39 0.83
C LEU A 343 7.40 7.66 1.29
N ALA A 344 6.82 8.41 2.25
CA ALA A 344 7.45 9.61 2.79
C ALA A 344 8.69 9.31 3.67
N LEU A 345 8.86 8.07 4.09
CA LEU A 345 10.03 7.57 4.82
C LEU A 345 11.18 7.18 3.90
N ARG A 346 10.92 6.92 2.62
CA ARG A 346 11.93 6.50 1.63
C ARG A 346 13.00 7.56 1.38
N ARG A 347 14.19 7.09 1.04
CA ARG A 347 15.31 7.91 0.61
C ARG A 347 15.89 7.37 -0.69
N VAL A 348 16.55 8.22 -1.45
CA VAL A 348 17.27 7.78 -2.65
C VAL A 348 18.41 6.85 -2.24
N GLY A 349 18.43 5.66 -2.81
CA GLY A 349 19.42 4.62 -2.55
C GLY A 349 19.10 3.70 -1.37
N ASP A 350 17.91 3.81 -0.75
CA ASP A 350 17.40 2.79 0.17
C ASP A 350 17.09 1.51 -0.63
N LYS A 351 17.39 0.37 -0.04
CA LYS A 351 17.00 -0.96 -0.50
C LYS A 351 15.95 -1.54 0.39
#